data_56b992681c4556b7e618cac62c4b4a54
#
_entry.id   56b992681c4556b7e618cac62c4b4a54
#
_cell.length_a   1.000
_cell.length_b   1.000
_cell.length_c   1.000
_cell.angle_alpha   90.00
_cell.angle_beta   90.00
_cell.angle_gamma   90.00
#
_symmetry.space_group_name_H-M   'P 1'
#
loop_
_entity.id
_entity.type
_entity.pdbx_description
1 polymer ?
#
loop_
_entity_poly.entity_id
_entity_poly.type
_entity_poly.pdbx_seq_one_letter_code
_entity_poly.pdbx_strand_id
1 'polypeptide(L)'
;MGLFSFLNQEVAIDLGTANTLIIYNDKVVVDEPSIVAIDRNSGRVIAVGKRAMQMHGKTHEDIKTIRPLRNGVIADFHAAEHMIRGMIKMINPRKRLFNPSLKMVICIPSGITEVEKRAVRDSAEHAGAKEVFLIHEPMAAAIGIGIDVLEPNGNMIIDIGGGTSEIAVIALGGIVCNQSIRTAGDDFTLDIVDYMKRQHNINIGERSAERIKIEVGAATSELDNPPPDIAVQGVDMVTGVPKEIYVSYMEIAHAIDKSIAKVETAIMNALEVTPPELAADIYKTGIYLAGGGALLRGLDKRIAAKTKLPVHVAEDPLRAIARGTAISLKNINKFPFLIR
;
A
#
# COMPACT_ATOMS: atom_id res chain seq x y z
N MET A 1 23.19 -10.73 -25.90
CA MET A 1 22.82 -9.40 -25.37
C MET A 1 22.93 -8.41 -26.51
N GLY A 2 21.80 -7.87 -27.00
CA GLY A 2 21.79 -7.00 -28.18
C GLY A 2 22.35 -5.61 -27.89
N LEU A 3 23.04 -5.04 -28.87
CA LEU A 3 23.65 -3.68 -28.84
C LEU A 3 22.64 -2.56 -28.47
N PHE A 4 21.34 -2.85 -28.44
CA PHE A 4 20.23 -1.89 -28.19
C PHE A 4 19.63 -1.95 -26.78
N SER A 5 20.11 -2.82 -25.89
CA SER A 5 19.58 -2.92 -24.51
C SER A 5 19.83 -1.64 -23.67
N PHE A 6 20.75 -0.77 -24.11
CA PHE A 6 21.00 0.54 -23.47
C PHE A 6 19.92 1.59 -23.74
N LEU A 7 19.01 1.34 -24.68
CA LEU A 7 17.96 2.28 -25.10
C LEU A 7 16.62 2.06 -24.40
N ASN A 8 16.44 0.94 -23.70
CA ASN A 8 15.20 0.63 -22.99
C ASN A 8 15.45 0.61 -21.48
N GLN A 9 14.67 1.39 -20.76
CA GLN A 9 14.61 1.32 -19.30
C GLN A 9 13.32 0.62 -18.89
N GLU A 10 13.44 -0.39 -18.05
CA GLU A 10 12.32 -1.17 -17.53
C GLU A 10 12.15 -0.85 -16.03
N VAL A 11 10.95 -0.41 -15.65
CA VAL A 11 10.63 0.06 -14.30
C VAL A 11 9.36 -0.60 -13.81
N ALA A 12 9.41 -1.20 -12.63
CA ALA A 12 8.24 -1.69 -11.92
C ALA A 12 7.87 -0.69 -10.83
N ILE A 13 6.60 -0.30 -10.78
CA ILE A 13 6.09 0.68 -9.84
C ILE A 13 4.96 0.06 -9.02
N ASP A 14 5.15 0.05 -7.71
CA ASP A 14 4.08 -0.12 -6.75
C ASP A 14 3.59 1.28 -6.36
N LEU A 15 2.44 1.66 -6.90
CA LEU A 15 1.87 3.00 -6.74
C LEU A 15 0.84 3.00 -5.59
N GLY A 16 1.33 2.81 -4.37
CA GLY A 16 0.48 2.70 -3.19
C GLY A 16 -0.03 4.04 -2.65
N THR A 17 -1.16 4.02 -1.94
CA THR A 17 -1.76 5.20 -1.28
C THR A 17 -0.81 5.85 -0.27
N ALA A 18 -0.14 5.05 0.55
CA ALA A 18 0.78 5.54 1.59
C ALA A 18 2.20 5.75 1.06
N ASN A 19 2.75 4.76 0.36
CA ASN A 19 4.11 4.77 -0.16
C ASN A 19 4.12 4.29 -1.61
N THR A 20 5.06 4.83 -2.38
CA THR A 20 5.36 4.39 -3.74
C THR A 20 6.75 3.75 -3.75
N LEU A 21 6.83 2.51 -4.24
CA LEU A 21 8.09 1.81 -4.45
C LEU A 21 8.39 1.70 -5.95
N ILE A 22 9.65 1.92 -6.31
CA ILE A 22 10.11 1.71 -7.69
C ILE A 22 11.28 0.74 -7.69
N ILE A 23 11.14 -0.31 -8.49
CA ILE A 23 12.21 -1.27 -8.75
C ILE A 23 12.77 -1.03 -10.14
N TYR A 24 14.09 -0.89 -10.18
CA TYR A 24 14.88 -0.75 -11.39
C TYR A 24 16.13 -1.63 -11.30
N ASN A 25 16.39 -2.45 -12.31
CA ASN A 25 17.51 -3.42 -12.30
C ASN A 25 17.52 -4.30 -11.03
N ASP A 26 16.38 -4.87 -10.67
CA ASP A 26 16.18 -5.76 -9.50
C ASP A 26 16.44 -5.13 -8.12
N LYS A 27 16.54 -3.84 -8.07
CA LYS A 27 16.77 -3.11 -6.81
C LYS A 27 15.65 -2.13 -6.56
N VAL A 28 15.22 -2.04 -5.31
CA VAL A 28 14.38 -0.93 -4.88
C VAL A 28 15.23 0.34 -4.94
N VAL A 29 14.89 1.23 -5.86
CA VAL A 29 15.63 2.50 -6.08
C VAL A 29 14.86 3.70 -5.56
N VAL A 30 13.56 3.56 -5.35
CA VAL A 30 12.69 4.54 -4.70
C VAL A 30 11.83 3.80 -3.68
N ASP A 31 11.79 4.32 -2.48
CA ASP A 31 10.92 3.92 -1.37
C ASP A 31 10.54 5.20 -0.64
N GLU A 32 9.47 5.81 -1.11
CA GLU A 32 9.09 7.18 -0.76
C GLU A 32 7.58 7.28 -0.45
N PRO A 33 7.19 8.10 0.54
CA PRO A 33 5.78 8.41 0.76
C PRO A 33 5.12 9.00 -0.47
N SER A 34 3.87 8.61 -0.72
CA SER A 34 3.04 9.09 -1.85
C SER A 34 2.48 10.49 -1.56
N ILE A 35 3.35 11.50 -1.55
CA ILE A 35 3.01 12.89 -1.22
C ILE A 35 3.87 13.89 -2.01
N VAL A 36 3.27 15.02 -2.35
CA VAL A 36 3.96 16.16 -2.98
C VAL A 36 3.71 17.44 -2.17
N ALA A 37 4.68 18.34 -2.18
CA ALA A 37 4.53 19.71 -1.70
C ALA A 37 4.58 20.67 -2.90
N ILE A 38 3.59 21.55 -2.97
CA ILE A 38 3.36 22.46 -4.10
C ILE A 38 3.26 23.90 -3.57
N ASP A 39 3.89 24.82 -4.26
CA ASP A 39 3.67 26.25 -4.09
C ASP A 39 2.28 26.62 -4.62
N ARG A 40 1.42 27.19 -3.80
CA ARG A 40 0.02 27.50 -4.15
C ARG A 40 -0.11 28.58 -5.22
N ASN A 41 0.83 29.52 -5.25
CA ASN A 41 0.76 30.68 -6.13
C ASN A 41 1.21 30.32 -7.56
N SER A 42 2.29 29.54 -7.66
CA SER A 42 2.89 29.17 -8.94
C SER A 42 2.50 27.78 -9.46
N GLY A 43 1.88 26.93 -8.62
CA GLY A 43 1.62 25.53 -8.92
C GLY A 43 2.88 24.66 -8.99
N ARG A 44 4.06 25.20 -8.67
CA ARG A 44 5.33 24.53 -8.82
C ARG A 44 5.57 23.50 -7.72
N VAL A 45 6.05 22.31 -8.11
CA VAL A 45 6.44 21.28 -7.14
C VAL A 45 7.71 21.69 -6.40
N ILE A 46 7.62 21.73 -5.08
CA ILE A 46 8.72 22.07 -4.15
C ILE A 46 9.48 20.82 -3.72
N ALA A 47 8.72 19.76 -3.40
CA ALA A 47 9.26 18.50 -2.90
C ALA A 47 8.34 17.31 -3.22
N VAL A 48 8.93 16.11 -3.23
CA VAL A 48 8.23 14.83 -3.41
C VAL A 48 8.73 13.86 -2.35
N GLY A 49 7.89 12.94 -1.92
CA GLY A 49 8.25 11.84 -1.04
C GLY A 49 8.62 12.31 0.38
N LYS A 50 9.68 11.76 0.95
CA LYS A 50 10.15 12.04 2.32
C LYS A 50 10.31 13.53 2.61
N ARG A 51 10.82 14.31 1.64
CA ARG A 51 10.96 15.75 1.80
C ARG A 51 9.60 16.45 1.91
N ALA A 52 8.62 16.06 1.10
CA ALA A 52 7.26 16.59 1.18
C ALA A 52 6.57 16.15 2.51
N MET A 53 6.81 14.90 2.95
CA MET A 53 6.29 14.38 4.21
C MET A 53 6.85 15.15 5.43
N GLN A 54 8.10 15.59 5.39
CA GLN A 54 8.67 16.41 6.46
C GLN A 54 7.97 17.77 6.59
N MET A 55 7.40 18.27 5.49
CA MET A 55 6.68 19.55 5.44
C MET A 55 5.20 19.37 5.84
N HIS A 56 4.64 18.15 5.73
CA HIS A 56 3.23 17.89 6.00
C HIS A 56 2.84 18.26 7.45
N GLY A 57 1.76 19.02 7.59
CA GLY A 57 1.29 19.54 8.89
C GLY A 57 2.14 20.69 9.48
N LYS A 58 3.14 21.20 8.74
CA LYS A 58 4.06 22.26 9.19
C LYS A 58 4.20 23.42 8.19
N THR A 59 3.39 23.41 7.12
CA THR A 59 3.48 24.41 6.06
C THR A 59 2.78 25.71 6.45
N HIS A 60 3.33 26.84 5.98
CA HIS A 60 2.60 28.12 5.95
C HIS A 60 1.62 28.13 4.76
N GLU A 61 0.81 29.19 4.64
CA GLU A 61 -0.31 29.26 3.70
C GLU A 61 0.07 29.14 2.22
N ASP A 62 1.26 29.54 1.82
CA ASP A 62 1.74 29.46 0.44
C ASP A 62 2.15 28.05 -0.01
N ILE A 63 2.31 27.11 0.91
CA ILE A 63 2.70 25.74 0.60
C ILE A 63 1.57 24.78 0.95
N LYS A 64 1.20 23.94 -0.02
CA LYS A 64 0.23 22.85 0.16
C LYS A 64 0.93 21.50 -0.02
N THR A 65 0.72 20.60 0.94
CA THR A 65 1.05 19.18 0.76
C THR A 65 -0.18 18.42 0.31
N ILE A 66 -0.02 17.56 -0.71
CA ILE A 66 -1.09 16.78 -1.33
C ILE A 66 -0.67 15.32 -1.35
N ARG A 67 -1.54 14.43 -0.86
CA ARG A 67 -1.48 13.00 -1.14
C ARG A 67 -2.29 12.75 -2.40
N PRO A 68 -1.67 12.45 -3.55
CA PRO A 68 -2.37 12.34 -4.82
C PRO A 68 -3.20 11.06 -4.94
N LEU A 69 -2.89 10.04 -4.13
CA LEU A 69 -3.64 8.81 -4.06
C LEU A 69 -4.46 8.76 -2.76
N ARG A 70 -5.69 8.28 -2.87
CA ARG A 70 -6.59 8.01 -1.74
C ARG A 70 -7.38 6.74 -2.03
N ASN A 71 -7.50 5.88 -1.04
CA ASN A 71 -8.29 4.66 -1.18
C ASN A 71 -7.90 3.84 -2.43
N GLY A 72 -6.60 3.72 -2.71
CA GLY A 72 -6.07 2.98 -3.83
C GLY A 72 -6.16 3.64 -5.21
N VAL A 73 -6.76 4.83 -5.32
CA VAL A 73 -7.00 5.49 -6.61
C VAL A 73 -6.39 6.89 -6.68
N ILE A 74 -6.17 7.38 -7.91
CA ILE A 74 -5.69 8.74 -8.14
C ILE A 74 -6.84 9.72 -7.86
N ALA A 75 -6.69 10.49 -6.78
CA ALA A 75 -7.60 11.55 -6.38
C ALA A 75 -7.23 12.91 -6.95
N ASP A 76 -5.94 13.11 -7.27
CA ASP A 76 -5.42 14.33 -7.90
C ASP A 76 -4.44 13.94 -9.00
N PHE A 77 -4.91 14.03 -10.26
CA PHE A 77 -4.15 13.61 -11.44
C PHE A 77 -2.84 14.39 -11.62
N HIS A 78 -2.89 15.72 -11.48
CA HIS A 78 -1.70 16.55 -11.66
C HIS A 78 -0.66 16.30 -10.56
N ALA A 79 -1.10 16.15 -9.34
CA ALA A 79 -0.21 15.83 -8.24
C ALA A 79 0.40 14.41 -8.41
N ALA A 80 -0.36 13.43 -8.91
CA ALA A 80 0.12 12.07 -9.19
C ALA A 80 1.18 12.08 -10.32
N GLU A 81 0.90 12.76 -11.44
CA GLU A 81 1.86 12.93 -12.54
C GLU A 81 3.17 13.54 -12.04
N HIS A 82 3.08 14.62 -11.27
CA HIS A 82 4.24 15.29 -10.71
C HIS A 82 5.02 14.39 -9.74
N MET A 83 4.32 13.60 -8.93
CA MET A 83 4.91 12.65 -8.01
C MET A 83 5.69 11.57 -8.76
N ILE A 84 5.04 10.88 -9.72
CA ILE A 84 5.66 9.83 -10.53
C ILE A 84 6.87 10.38 -11.29
N ARG A 85 6.72 11.53 -11.94
CA ARG A 85 7.82 12.20 -12.67
C ARG A 85 8.97 12.57 -11.73
N GLY A 86 8.68 13.06 -10.52
CA GLY A 86 9.68 13.38 -9.51
C GLY A 86 10.43 12.15 -9.04
N MET A 87 9.73 11.04 -8.78
CA MET A 87 10.31 9.77 -8.34
C MET A 87 11.14 9.10 -9.45
N ILE A 88 10.70 9.15 -10.71
CA ILE A 88 11.48 8.65 -11.87
C ILE A 88 12.80 9.43 -12.00
N LYS A 89 12.80 10.74 -11.74
CA LYS A 89 14.05 11.53 -11.76
C LYS A 89 15.04 11.11 -10.67
N MET A 90 14.58 10.50 -9.57
CA MET A 90 15.48 9.96 -8.53
C MET A 90 16.26 8.74 -9.02
N ILE A 91 15.73 7.98 -10.00
CA ILE A 91 16.41 6.82 -10.58
C ILE A 91 17.65 7.25 -11.38
N ASN A 92 17.52 8.34 -12.16
CA ASN A 92 18.57 8.83 -13.05
C ASN A 92 18.78 10.35 -12.87
N PRO A 93 19.55 10.78 -11.86
CA PRO A 93 19.76 12.21 -11.60
C PRO A 93 20.62 12.91 -12.67
N ARG A 94 21.35 12.15 -13.51
CA ARG A 94 22.20 12.72 -14.59
C ARG A 94 21.37 12.89 -15.87
N LYS A 95 21.35 14.10 -16.44
CA LYS A 95 20.80 14.36 -17.77
C LYS A 95 21.54 13.49 -18.80
N ARG A 96 20.83 12.53 -19.40
CA ARG A 96 21.35 11.78 -20.56
C ARG A 96 21.03 12.56 -21.84
N LEU A 97 21.95 12.52 -22.83
CA LEU A 97 21.75 13.12 -24.14
C LEU A 97 20.59 12.51 -24.94
N PHE A 98 20.21 11.27 -24.60
CA PHE A 98 19.06 10.57 -25.19
C PHE A 98 18.18 10.06 -24.08
N ASN A 99 16.87 10.35 -24.15
CA ASN A 99 15.88 9.74 -23.26
C ASN A 99 15.62 8.29 -23.73
N PRO A 100 15.97 7.28 -22.93
CA PRO A 100 15.67 5.90 -23.29
C PRO A 100 14.15 5.68 -23.32
N SER A 101 13.72 4.71 -24.11
CA SER A 101 12.34 4.24 -24.09
C SER A 101 12.04 3.65 -22.71
N LEU A 102 11.06 4.20 -22.02
CA LEU A 102 10.69 3.78 -20.68
C LEU A 102 9.47 2.85 -20.74
N LYS A 103 9.66 1.60 -20.29
CA LYS A 103 8.63 0.59 -20.18
C LYS A 103 8.29 0.41 -18.71
N MET A 104 7.01 0.47 -18.37
CA MET A 104 6.54 0.39 -17.01
C MET A 104 5.55 -0.75 -16.80
N VAL A 105 5.65 -1.44 -15.67
CA VAL A 105 4.54 -2.22 -15.09
C VAL A 105 4.16 -1.53 -13.79
N ILE A 106 2.87 -1.25 -13.62
CA ILE A 106 2.33 -0.54 -12.46
C ILE A 106 1.25 -1.41 -11.82
N CYS A 107 1.31 -1.61 -10.50
CA CYS A 107 0.24 -2.30 -9.79
C CYS A 107 -0.95 -1.37 -9.54
N ILE A 108 -2.12 -1.97 -9.53
CA ILE A 108 -3.42 -1.31 -9.34
C ILE A 108 -4.33 -2.18 -8.46
N PRO A 109 -5.23 -1.58 -7.66
CA PRO A 109 -6.24 -2.32 -6.91
C PRO A 109 -7.14 -3.17 -7.83
N SER A 110 -7.67 -4.26 -7.31
CA SER A 110 -8.55 -5.16 -8.10
C SER A 110 -9.93 -4.54 -8.37
N GLY A 111 -10.41 -3.68 -7.47
CA GLY A 111 -11.69 -2.98 -7.58
C GLY A 111 -11.66 -1.65 -8.36
N ILE A 112 -10.59 -1.39 -9.12
CA ILE A 112 -10.40 -0.13 -9.86
C ILE A 112 -11.32 -0.06 -11.10
N THR A 113 -11.89 1.12 -11.36
CA THR A 113 -12.71 1.40 -12.55
C THR A 113 -11.86 1.62 -13.80
N GLU A 114 -12.46 1.49 -15.00
CA GLU A 114 -11.76 1.75 -16.26
C GLU A 114 -11.27 3.21 -16.38
N VAL A 115 -12.01 4.17 -15.79
CA VAL A 115 -11.60 5.58 -15.75
C VAL A 115 -10.34 5.75 -14.90
N GLU A 116 -10.30 5.10 -13.74
CA GLU A 116 -9.15 5.13 -12.83
C GLU A 116 -7.93 4.41 -13.42
N LYS A 117 -8.11 3.26 -14.11
CA LYS A 117 -7.04 2.57 -14.86
C LYS A 117 -6.43 3.50 -15.91
N ARG A 118 -7.29 4.20 -16.65
CA ARG A 118 -6.85 5.18 -17.65
C ARG A 118 -6.05 6.30 -17.00
N ALA A 119 -6.52 6.83 -15.85
CA ALA A 119 -5.79 7.89 -15.13
C ALA A 119 -4.39 7.46 -14.70
N VAL A 120 -4.20 6.20 -14.25
CA VAL A 120 -2.88 5.64 -13.93
C VAL A 120 -2.00 5.59 -15.19
N ARG A 121 -2.53 5.09 -16.30
CA ARG A 121 -1.80 4.98 -17.56
C ARG A 121 -1.39 6.35 -18.09
N ASP A 122 -2.32 7.29 -18.18
CA ASP A 122 -2.08 8.64 -18.65
C ASP A 122 -1.02 9.36 -17.77
N SER A 123 -1.07 9.18 -16.45
CA SER A 123 -0.06 9.72 -15.53
C SER A 123 1.34 9.15 -15.80
N ALA A 124 1.45 7.85 -16.10
CA ALA A 124 2.71 7.21 -16.42
C ALA A 124 3.25 7.64 -17.78
N GLU A 125 2.40 7.77 -18.81
CA GLU A 125 2.75 8.25 -20.13
C GLU A 125 3.23 9.71 -20.07
N HIS A 126 2.53 10.58 -19.36
CA HIS A 126 2.95 11.96 -19.10
C HIS A 126 4.27 12.02 -18.30
N ALA A 127 4.55 11.05 -17.45
CA ALA A 127 5.84 10.94 -16.77
C ALA A 127 6.97 10.42 -17.69
N GLY A 128 6.66 10.01 -18.93
CA GLY A 128 7.61 9.63 -19.96
C GLY A 128 7.63 8.15 -20.33
N ALA A 129 6.68 7.35 -19.85
CA ALA A 129 6.53 5.96 -20.28
C ALA A 129 6.08 5.89 -21.74
N LYS A 130 6.65 4.94 -22.50
CA LYS A 130 6.23 4.62 -23.88
C LYS A 130 5.36 3.35 -23.94
N GLU A 131 5.58 2.45 -23.01
CA GLU A 131 4.79 1.24 -22.84
C GLU A 131 4.39 1.11 -21.38
N VAL A 132 3.10 1.01 -21.10
CA VAL A 132 2.55 0.85 -19.76
C VAL A 132 1.72 -0.42 -19.70
N PHE A 133 2.05 -1.27 -18.73
CA PHE A 133 1.29 -2.46 -18.38
C PHE A 133 0.78 -2.30 -16.94
N LEU A 134 -0.42 -2.79 -16.69
CA LEU A 134 -1.00 -2.78 -15.35
C LEU A 134 -1.13 -4.23 -14.83
N ILE A 135 -0.96 -4.40 -13.53
CA ILE A 135 -1.16 -5.66 -12.83
C ILE A 135 -2.01 -5.41 -11.58
N HIS A 136 -2.93 -6.31 -11.25
CA HIS A 136 -3.68 -6.21 -10.01
C HIS A 136 -2.81 -6.49 -8.78
N GLU A 137 -2.95 -5.69 -7.72
CA GLU A 137 -2.19 -5.78 -6.46
C GLU A 137 -2.16 -7.21 -5.89
N PRO A 138 -3.29 -7.94 -5.73
CA PRO A 138 -3.25 -9.27 -5.17
C PRO A 138 -2.50 -10.27 -6.06
N MET A 139 -2.56 -10.11 -7.39
CA MET A 139 -1.79 -10.94 -8.32
C MET A 139 -0.28 -10.65 -8.18
N ALA A 140 0.09 -9.38 -8.10
CA ALA A 140 1.47 -8.99 -7.85
C ALA A 140 1.96 -9.49 -6.48
N ALA A 141 1.15 -9.37 -5.43
CA ALA A 141 1.48 -9.88 -4.10
C ALA A 141 1.76 -11.39 -4.14
N ALA A 142 0.88 -12.19 -4.77
CA ALA A 142 1.05 -13.64 -4.91
C ALA A 142 2.36 -14.00 -5.60
N ILE A 143 2.67 -13.38 -6.74
CA ILE A 143 3.93 -13.58 -7.46
C ILE A 143 5.12 -13.17 -6.59
N GLY A 144 5.02 -12.05 -5.87
CA GLY A 144 6.08 -11.51 -5.04
C GLY A 144 6.41 -12.34 -3.80
N ILE A 145 5.46 -13.11 -3.27
CA ILE A 145 5.69 -14.08 -2.19
C ILE A 145 6.10 -15.47 -2.69
N GLY A 146 6.17 -15.66 -4.03
CA GLY A 146 6.67 -16.88 -4.64
C GLY A 146 5.61 -17.92 -4.98
N ILE A 147 4.33 -17.57 -4.99
CA ILE A 147 3.24 -18.44 -5.42
C ILE A 147 3.27 -18.56 -6.95
N ASP A 148 3.21 -19.79 -7.48
CA ASP A 148 2.98 -20.00 -8.91
C ASP A 148 1.49 -19.80 -9.22
N VAL A 149 1.16 -18.60 -9.67
CA VAL A 149 -0.21 -18.17 -9.95
C VAL A 149 -0.83 -18.88 -11.17
N LEU A 150 -0.03 -19.57 -12.00
CA LEU A 150 -0.50 -20.28 -13.19
C LEU A 150 -1.01 -21.70 -12.88
N GLU A 151 -0.64 -22.23 -11.71
CA GLU A 151 -1.08 -23.56 -11.26
C GLU A 151 -2.60 -23.58 -10.96
N PRO A 152 -3.24 -24.77 -11.05
CA PRO A 152 -4.68 -24.91 -10.78
C PRO A 152 -5.04 -24.83 -9.29
N ASN A 153 -4.07 -24.65 -8.40
CA ASN A 153 -4.30 -24.60 -6.96
C ASN A 153 -4.87 -23.25 -6.50
N GLY A 154 -5.92 -23.29 -5.68
CA GLY A 154 -6.50 -22.09 -5.08
C GLY A 154 -5.59 -21.49 -4.02
N ASN A 155 -5.24 -20.21 -4.19
CA ASN A 155 -4.44 -19.45 -3.23
C ASN A 155 -5.19 -18.21 -2.81
N MET A 156 -5.35 -17.99 -1.49
CA MET A 156 -5.98 -16.80 -0.94
C MET A 156 -4.93 -15.80 -0.48
N ILE A 157 -5.00 -14.61 -1.05
CA ILE A 157 -4.10 -13.50 -0.73
C ILE A 157 -4.92 -12.38 -0.09
N ILE A 158 -4.42 -11.85 1.01
CA ILE A 158 -4.94 -10.64 1.65
C ILE A 158 -3.80 -9.62 1.65
N ASP A 159 -3.99 -8.54 0.92
CA ASP A 159 -3.09 -7.40 0.93
C ASP A 159 -3.76 -6.24 1.67
N ILE A 160 -3.16 -5.80 2.76
CA ILE A 160 -3.65 -4.66 3.54
C ILE A 160 -2.67 -3.52 3.37
N GLY A 161 -2.99 -2.62 2.45
CA GLY A 161 -2.21 -1.45 2.12
C GLY A 161 -2.46 -0.26 3.05
N GLY A 162 -2.18 0.95 2.54
CA GLY A 162 -2.53 2.20 3.24
C GLY A 162 -4.00 2.56 3.08
N GLY A 163 -4.52 2.55 1.85
CA GLY A 163 -5.88 3.01 1.53
C GLY A 163 -6.89 1.91 1.22
N THR A 164 -6.44 0.71 0.89
CA THR A 164 -7.28 -0.43 0.50
C THR A 164 -6.83 -1.71 1.17
N SER A 165 -7.79 -2.62 1.40
CA SER A 165 -7.52 -4.03 1.68
C SER A 165 -8.09 -4.85 0.53
N GLU A 166 -7.21 -5.60 -0.12
CA GLU A 166 -7.50 -6.46 -1.26
C GLU A 166 -7.51 -7.92 -0.80
N ILE A 167 -8.61 -8.61 -0.98
CA ILE A 167 -8.77 -10.03 -0.66
C ILE A 167 -9.08 -10.75 -1.97
N ALA A 168 -8.24 -11.67 -2.40
CA ALA A 168 -8.43 -12.39 -3.65
C ALA A 168 -8.11 -13.87 -3.53
N VAL A 169 -8.85 -14.69 -4.26
CA VAL A 169 -8.53 -16.09 -4.53
C VAL A 169 -8.04 -16.21 -5.96
N ILE A 170 -6.85 -16.75 -6.14
CA ILE A 170 -6.11 -16.82 -7.40
C ILE A 170 -5.90 -18.28 -7.76
N ALA A 171 -6.17 -18.63 -9.02
CA ALA A 171 -5.86 -19.91 -9.62
C ALA A 171 -5.77 -19.76 -11.15
N LEU A 172 -4.96 -20.58 -11.83
CA LEU A 172 -4.85 -20.65 -13.30
C LEU A 172 -4.59 -19.27 -13.97
N GLY A 173 -3.80 -18.42 -13.33
CA GLY A 173 -3.46 -17.08 -13.83
C GLY A 173 -4.61 -16.08 -13.76
N GLY A 174 -5.68 -16.38 -13.04
CA GLY A 174 -6.85 -15.52 -12.88
C GLY A 174 -7.22 -15.25 -11.44
N ILE A 175 -7.87 -14.10 -11.21
CA ILE A 175 -8.54 -13.80 -9.94
C ILE A 175 -9.94 -14.41 -10.05
N VAL A 176 -10.21 -15.47 -9.28
CA VAL A 176 -11.49 -16.21 -9.32
C VAL A 176 -12.57 -15.48 -8.53
N CYS A 177 -12.22 -14.96 -7.36
CA CYS A 177 -13.06 -14.07 -6.59
C CYS A 177 -12.20 -13.03 -5.87
N ASN A 178 -12.77 -11.86 -5.64
CA ASN A 178 -12.11 -10.79 -4.92
C ASN A 178 -13.09 -9.92 -4.13
N GLN A 179 -12.56 -9.33 -3.07
CA GLN A 179 -13.17 -8.25 -2.33
C GLN A 179 -12.14 -7.13 -2.19
N SER A 180 -12.51 -5.94 -2.62
CA SER A 180 -11.70 -4.73 -2.45
C SER A 180 -12.47 -3.78 -1.54
N ILE A 181 -11.91 -3.44 -0.40
CA ILE A 181 -12.53 -2.50 0.54
C ILE A 181 -11.62 -1.31 0.80
N ARG A 182 -12.25 -0.15 0.97
CA ARG A 182 -11.57 1.12 1.30
C ARG A 182 -11.45 1.29 2.82
N THR A 183 -10.95 0.24 3.49
CA THR A 183 -10.64 0.25 4.91
C THR A 183 -9.30 -0.44 5.08
N ALA A 184 -8.28 0.31 5.52
CA ALA A 184 -6.90 -0.16 5.60
C ALA A 184 -6.07 0.69 6.59
N GLY A 185 -4.75 0.75 6.40
CA GLY A 185 -3.82 1.40 7.32
C GLY A 185 -4.12 2.85 7.65
N ASP A 186 -4.63 3.64 6.68
CA ASP A 186 -4.99 5.05 6.90
C ASP A 186 -6.23 5.17 7.81
N ASP A 187 -7.21 4.24 7.68
CA ASP A 187 -8.37 4.19 8.58
C ASP A 187 -7.94 3.86 10.01
N PHE A 188 -7.01 2.90 10.17
CA PHE A 188 -6.48 2.57 11.50
C PHE A 188 -5.78 3.79 12.12
N THR A 189 -5.07 4.58 11.31
CA THR A 189 -4.43 5.83 11.77
C THR A 189 -5.46 6.87 12.20
N LEU A 190 -6.55 7.02 11.45
CA LEU A 190 -7.64 7.95 11.79
C LEU A 190 -8.42 7.49 13.04
N ASP A 191 -8.66 6.19 13.18
CA ASP A 191 -9.27 5.62 14.39
C ASP A 191 -8.43 5.96 15.64
N ILE A 192 -7.09 5.89 15.53
CA ILE A 192 -6.18 6.29 16.61
C ILE A 192 -6.30 7.78 16.91
N VAL A 193 -6.32 8.66 15.89
CA VAL A 193 -6.52 10.11 16.09
C VAL A 193 -7.82 10.37 16.85
N ASP A 194 -8.89 9.71 16.45
CA ASP A 194 -10.22 9.87 17.07
C ASP A 194 -10.26 9.31 18.50
N TYR A 195 -9.60 8.17 18.74
CA TYR A 195 -9.45 7.60 20.07
C TYR A 195 -8.73 8.55 21.03
N MET A 196 -7.61 9.12 20.61
CA MET A 196 -6.82 10.08 21.39
C MET A 196 -7.64 11.31 21.77
N LYS A 197 -8.47 11.82 20.85
CA LYS A 197 -9.38 12.92 21.13
C LYS A 197 -10.44 12.55 22.16
N ARG A 198 -11.09 11.38 22.00
CA ARG A 198 -12.24 10.99 22.84
C ARG A 198 -11.85 10.52 24.22
N GLN A 199 -10.76 9.73 24.33
CA GLN A 199 -10.38 9.08 25.58
C GLN A 199 -9.38 9.93 26.40
N HIS A 200 -8.50 10.64 25.73
CA HIS A 200 -7.43 11.37 26.41
C HIS A 200 -7.58 12.91 26.32
N ASN A 201 -8.58 13.41 25.60
CA ASN A 201 -8.75 14.84 25.32
C ASN A 201 -7.50 15.49 24.71
N ILE A 202 -6.74 14.74 23.91
CA ILE A 202 -5.51 15.22 23.26
C ILE A 202 -5.68 15.19 21.74
N ASN A 203 -5.33 16.31 21.10
CA ASN A 203 -5.30 16.42 19.65
C ASN A 203 -3.89 16.11 19.15
N ILE A 204 -3.76 15.07 18.34
CA ILE A 204 -2.52 14.64 17.68
C ILE A 204 -2.68 14.71 16.17
N GLY A 205 -1.55 14.89 15.46
CA GLY A 205 -1.56 14.83 14.00
C GLY A 205 -1.51 13.37 13.48
N GLU A 206 -1.93 13.16 12.22
CA GLU A 206 -1.89 11.85 11.55
C GLU A 206 -0.50 11.20 11.61
N ARG A 207 0.56 11.98 11.46
CA ARG A 207 1.93 11.48 11.55
C ARG A 207 2.27 10.88 12.92
N SER A 208 1.76 11.48 14.00
CA SER A 208 1.93 10.96 15.36
C SER A 208 1.10 9.70 15.57
N ALA A 209 -0.13 9.65 15.04
CA ALA A 209 -0.99 8.48 15.08
C ALA A 209 -0.40 7.31 14.28
N GLU A 210 0.18 7.57 13.09
CA GLU A 210 0.90 6.57 12.31
C GLU A 210 2.09 5.98 13.08
N ARG A 211 2.86 6.82 13.76
CA ARG A 211 3.94 6.37 14.64
C ARG A 211 3.41 5.47 15.75
N ILE A 212 2.32 5.85 16.43
CA ILE A 212 1.67 5.03 17.46
C ILE A 212 1.28 3.67 16.90
N LYS A 213 0.64 3.64 15.73
CA LYS A 213 0.24 2.40 15.05
C LYS A 213 1.43 1.48 14.80
N ILE A 214 2.56 2.01 14.31
CA ILE A 214 3.76 1.23 14.01
C ILE A 214 4.43 0.72 15.31
N GLU A 215 4.56 1.57 16.32
CA GLU A 215 5.31 1.27 17.55
C GLU A 215 4.53 0.35 18.51
N VAL A 216 3.23 0.59 18.70
CA VAL A 216 2.41 -0.16 19.67
C VAL A 216 1.11 -0.72 19.10
N GLY A 217 0.84 -0.57 17.81
CA GLY A 217 -0.37 -1.11 17.18
C GLY A 217 -0.47 -2.61 17.30
N ALA A 218 -1.66 -3.09 17.64
CA ALA A 218 -2.01 -4.50 17.75
C ALA A 218 -3.45 -4.74 17.29
N ALA A 219 -3.72 -5.90 16.73
CA ALA A 219 -5.06 -6.33 16.32
C ALA A 219 -5.81 -7.06 17.43
N THR A 220 -5.15 -7.35 18.54
CA THR A 220 -5.70 -8.08 19.70
C THR A 220 -5.10 -7.55 20.99
N SER A 221 -5.86 -7.68 22.09
CA SER A 221 -5.37 -7.41 23.45
C SER A 221 -4.51 -8.53 24.03
N GLU A 222 -4.46 -9.69 23.36
CA GLU A 222 -3.72 -10.88 23.81
C GLU A 222 -2.48 -11.06 22.94
N LEU A 223 -1.33 -10.55 23.40
CA LEU A 223 -0.03 -10.72 22.75
C LEU A 223 0.93 -11.50 23.64
N ASP A 224 1.68 -12.44 23.05
CA ASP A 224 2.71 -13.18 23.79
C ASP A 224 3.87 -12.26 24.24
N ASN A 225 4.22 -11.29 23.40
CA ASN A 225 5.28 -10.32 23.64
C ASN A 225 4.74 -8.90 23.40
N PRO A 226 4.06 -8.31 24.39
CA PRO A 226 3.50 -6.97 24.24
C PRO A 226 4.61 -5.91 24.17
N PRO A 227 4.46 -4.89 23.30
CA PRO A 227 5.37 -3.76 23.29
C PRO A 227 5.17 -2.91 24.55
N PRO A 228 6.21 -2.17 25.00
CA PRO A 228 6.07 -1.21 26.10
C PRO A 228 5.19 -0.03 25.68
N ASP A 229 4.57 0.62 26.68
CA ASP A 229 3.83 1.85 26.44
C ASP A 229 4.76 2.94 25.89
N ILE A 230 4.20 3.82 25.05
CA ILE A 230 4.95 4.90 24.43
C ILE A 230 4.44 6.26 24.87
N ALA A 231 5.37 7.23 24.98
CA ALA A 231 5.05 8.63 25.22
C ALA A 231 4.57 9.31 23.94
N VAL A 232 3.42 9.98 24.04
CA VAL A 232 2.79 10.71 22.94
C VAL A 232 2.54 12.15 23.33
N GLN A 233 3.02 13.10 22.52
CA GLN A 233 2.79 14.51 22.68
C GLN A 233 1.72 15.02 21.72
N GLY A 234 0.87 15.91 22.23
CA GLY A 234 -0.16 16.60 21.46
C GLY A 234 -0.65 17.84 22.17
N VAL A 235 -1.76 18.38 21.73
CA VAL A 235 -2.39 19.57 22.33
C VAL A 235 -3.59 19.13 23.17
N ASP A 236 -3.59 19.46 24.45
CA ASP A 236 -4.74 19.27 25.32
C ASP A 236 -5.94 20.09 24.80
N MET A 237 -7.05 19.42 24.51
CA MET A 237 -8.19 20.05 23.87
C MET A 237 -9.00 20.99 24.80
N VAL A 238 -8.79 20.88 26.11
CA VAL A 238 -9.47 21.73 27.09
C VAL A 238 -8.67 23.01 27.36
N THR A 239 -7.35 22.86 27.53
CA THR A 239 -6.48 24.00 27.94
C THR A 239 -5.75 24.63 26.76
N GLY A 240 -5.65 23.96 25.59
CA GLY A 240 -4.86 24.40 24.45
C GLY A 240 -3.35 24.28 24.63
N VAL A 241 -2.87 23.70 25.73
CA VAL A 241 -1.44 23.60 26.07
C VAL A 241 -0.86 22.26 25.57
N PRO A 242 0.40 22.20 25.12
CA PRO A 242 1.08 20.94 24.85
C PRO A 242 1.07 20.01 26.07
N LYS A 243 0.76 18.74 25.84
CA LYS A 243 0.65 17.70 26.87
C LYS A 243 1.29 16.41 26.39
N GLU A 244 1.84 15.63 27.31
CA GLU A 244 2.36 14.30 27.07
C GLU A 244 1.53 13.28 27.87
N ILE A 245 1.26 12.14 27.23
CA ILE A 245 0.59 10.98 27.85
C ILE A 245 1.29 9.69 27.44
N TYR A 246 1.07 8.61 28.16
CA TYR A 246 1.49 7.27 27.79
C TYR A 246 0.32 6.51 27.19
N VAL A 247 0.58 5.72 26.16
CA VAL A 247 -0.41 4.95 25.43
C VAL A 247 0.06 3.51 25.29
N SER A 248 -0.82 2.57 25.64
CA SER A 248 -0.58 1.13 25.59
C SER A 248 -1.06 0.51 24.27
N TYR A 249 -0.51 -0.67 23.94
CA TYR A 249 -1.00 -1.46 22.81
C TYR A 249 -2.46 -1.91 22.96
N MET A 250 -2.94 -2.14 24.18
CA MET A 250 -4.33 -2.55 24.45
C MET A 250 -5.31 -1.44 24.06
N GLU A 251 -4.96 -0.19 24.37
CA GLU A 251 -5.76 0.97 23.97
C GLU A 251 -5.84 1.09 22.44
N ILE A 252 -4.71 0.86 21.75
CA ILE A 252 -4.66 0.94 20.31
C ILE A 252 -5.41 -0.24 19.67
N ALA A 253 -5.30 -1.45 20.22
CA ALA A 253 -6.10 -2.60 19.78
C ALA A 253 -7.60 -2.30 19.86
N HIS A 254 -8.05 -1.66 20.96
CA HIS A 254 -9.44 -1.23 21.10
C HIS A 254 -9.82 -0.12 20.11
N ALA A 255 -8.92 0.85 19.90
CA ALA A 255 -9.18 1.97 19.00
C ALA A 255 -9.47 1.52 17.56
N ILE A 256 -8.70 0.56 17.03
CA ILE A 256 -8.76 0.11 15.63
C ILE A 256 -9.67 -1.13 15.42
N ASP A 257 -10.26 -1.67 16.47
CA ASP A 257 -11.05 -2.91 16.44
C ASP A 257 -12.16 -2.88 15.37
N LYS A 258 -12.89 -1.76 15.30
CA LYS A 258 -14.00 -1.60 14.36
C LYS A 258 -13.54 -1.65 12.89
N SER A 259 -12.41 -1.06 12.57
CA SER A 259 -11.88 -1.08 11.21
C SER A 259 -11.31 -2.47 10.86
N ILE A 260 -10.66 -3.16 11.79
CA ILE A 260 -10.24 -4.55 11.59
C ILE A 260 -11.45 -5.48 11.39
N ALA A 261 -12.54 -5.30 12.12
CA ALA A 261 -13.76 -6.10 11.95
C ALA A 261 -14.36 -5.97 10.54
N LYS A 262 -14.20 -4.82 9.87
CA LYS A 262 -14.61 -4.67 8.47
C LYS A 262 -13.72 -5.51 7.53
N VAL A 263 -12.42 -5.55 7.80
CA VAL A 263 -11.49 -6.40 7.03
C VAL A 263 -11.85 -7.88 7.23
N GLU A 264 -12.11 -8.30 8.47
CA GLU A 264 -12.56 -9.67 8.77
C GLU A 264 -13.85 -10.03 8.02
N THR A 265 -14.81 -9.11 7.96
CA THR A 265 -16.05 -9.31 7.23
C THR A 265 -15.81 -9.51 5.74
N ALA A 266 -14.92 -8.71 5.13
CA ALA A 266 -14.56 -8.85 3.73
C ALA A 266 -13.85 -10.19 3.44
N ILE A 267 -13.01 -10.66 4.36
CA ILE A 267 -12.37 -11.98 4.27
C ILE A 267 -13.43 -13.09 4.27
N MET A 268 -14.38 -13.05 5.21
CA MET A 268 -15.45 -14.05 5.29
C MET A 268 -16.32 -14.04 4.04
N ASN A 269 -16.68 -12.86 3.52
CA ASN A 269 -17.45 -12.73 2.27
C ASN A 269 -16.69 -13.31 1.07
N ALA A 270 -15.37 -13.13 0.98
CA ALA A 270 -14.56 -13.72 -0.08
C ALA A 270 -14.54 -15.26 0.01
N LEU A 271 -14.39 -15.80 1.22
CA LEU A 271 -14.44 -17.24 1.46
C LEU A 271 -15.83 -17.85 1.10
N GLU A 272 -16.91 -17.16 1.45
CA GLU A 272 -18.29 -17.61 1.16
C GLU A 272 -18.57 -17.79 -0.33
N VAL A 273 -18.01 -16.92 -1.19
CA VAL A 273 -18.19 -16.98 -2.64
C VAL A 273 -17.11 -17.81 -3.35
N THR A 274 -16.14 -18.34 -2.59
CA THR A 274 -15.06 -19.17 -3.16
C THR A 274 -15.59 -20.54 -3.60
N PRO A 275 -15.29 -20.99 -4.84
CA PRO A 275 -15.66 -22.34 -5.29
C PRO A 275 -15.14 -23.44 -4.35
N PRO A 276 -15.92 -24.53 -4.12
CA PRO A 276 -15.57 -25.57 -3.14
C PRO A 276 -14.19 -26.20 -3.34
N GLU A 277 -13.76 -26.43 -4.57
CA GLU A 277 -12.45 -27.02 -4.89
C GLU A 277 -11.31 -26.09 -4.48
N LEU A 278 -11.45 -24.79 -4.75
CA LEU A 278 -10.45 -23.80 -4.33
C LEU A 278 -10.48 -23.57 -2.82
N ALA A 279 -11.65 -23.65 -2.19
CA ALA A 279 -11.76 -23.59 -0.73
C ALA A 279 -11.06 -24.79 -0.07
N ALA A 280 -11.12 -25.98 -0.68
CA ALA A 280 -10.38 -27.16 -0.21
C ALA A 280 -8.86 -27.00 -0.33
N ASP A 281 -8.37 -26.28 -1.35
CA ASP A 281 -6.97 -25.93 -1.48
C ASP A 281 -6.55 -24.93 -0.40
N ILE A 282 -7.32 -23.85 -0.21
CA ILE A 282 -7.08 -22.83 0.81
C ILE A 282 -7.08 -23.46 2.23
N TYR A 283 -7.92 -24.46 2.47
CA TYR A 283 -7.91 -25.19 3.74
C TYR A 283 -6.56 -25.85 4.03
N LYS A 284 -5.86 -26.32 3.00
CA LYS A 284 -4.54 -26.96 3.12
C LYS A 284 -3.40 -25.96 3.14
N THR A 285 -3.46 -24.96 2.25
CA THR A 285 -2.37 -23.99 2.05
C THR A 285 -2.45 -22.78 2.98
N GLY A 286 -3.65 -22.47 3.50
CA GLY A 286 -3.89 -21.29 4.33
C GLY A 286 -4.07 -20.00 3.53
N ILE A 287 -4.04 -18.89 4.27
CA ILE A 287 -4.21 -17.53 3.80
C ILE A 287 -2.85 -16.83 3.86
N TYR A 288 -2.48 -16.08 2.83
CA TYR A 288 -1.24 -15.31 2.79
C TYR A 288 -1.52 -13.82 3.00
N LEU A 289 -0.83 -13.21 3.97
CA LEU A 289 -0.92 -11.78 4.27
C LEU A 289 0.23 -11.00 3.65
N ALA A 290 -0.09 -9.94 2.92
CA ALA A 290 0.82 -8.97 2.33
C ALA A 290 0.43 -7.54 2.73
N GLY A 291 1.23 -6.57 2.30
CA GLY A 291 1.03 -5.16 2.62
C GLY A 291 1.49 -4.75 4.01
N GLY A 292 1.49 -3.45 4.26
CA GLY A 292 1.95 -2.90 5.55
C GLY A 292 1.07 -3.29 6.74
N GLY A 293 -0.23 -3.50 6.51
CA GLY A 293 -1.17 -3.95 7.54
C GLY A 293 -0.88 -5.36 8.07
N ALA A 294 -0.24 -6.22 7.27
CA ALA A 294 0.19 -7.55 7.70
C ALA A 294 1.19 -7.52 8.88
N LEU A 295 1.86 -6.37 9.08
CA LEU A 295 2.79 -6.17 10.19
C LEU A 295 2.10 -5.78 11.51
N LEU A 296 0.78 -5.56 11.50
CA LEU A 296 0.04 -5.25 12.73
C LEU A 296 0.06 -6.47 13.66
N ARG A 297 0.55 -6.27 14.88
CA ARG A 297 0.78 -7.37 15.84
C ARG A 297 -0.50 -8.16 16.13
N GLY A 298 -0.45 -9.47 15.99
CA GLY A 298 -1.55 -10.39 16.27
C GLY A 298 -2.67 -10.38 15.23
N LEU A 299 -2.52 -9.69 14.09
CA LEU A 299 -3.53 -9.71 13.04
C LEU A 299 -3.66 -11.09 12.39
N ASP A 300 -2.55 -11.77 12.18
CA ASP A 300 -2.48 -13.16 11.71
C ASP A 300 -3.27 -14.11 12.65
N LYS A 301 -3.02 -14.02 13.95
CA LYS A 301 -3.73 -14.82 14.96
C LYS A 301 -5.23 -14.51 14.98
N ARG A 302 -5.59 -13.23 14.87
CA ARG A 302 -6.98 -12.79 14.86
C ARG A 302 -7.74 -13.32 13.64
N ILE A 303 -7.14 -13.22 12.45
CA ILE A 303 -7.72 -13.76 11.21
C ILE A 303 -7.80 -15.30 11.29
N ALA A 304 -6.76 -15.98 11.77
CA ALA A 304 -6.76 -17.43 11.96
C ALA A 304 -7.87 -17.89 12.94
N ALA A 305 -8.05 -17.16 14.03
CA ALA A 305 -9.12 -17.44 14.99
C ALA A 305 -10.53 -17.28 14.38
N LYS A 306 -10.70 -16.28 13.51
CA LYS A 306 -11.97 -15.97 12.82
C LYS A 306 -12.30 -16.98 11.73
N THR A 307 -11.32 -17.31 10.88
CA THR A 307 -11.50 -18.16 9.69
C THR A 307 -11.32 -19.65 9.96
N LYS A 308 -10.64 -20.01 11.04
CA LYS A 308 -10.17 -21.38 11.37
C LYS A 308 -9.20 -21.95 10.32
N LEU A 309 -8.52 -21.09 9.58
CA LEU A 309 -7.54 -21.43 8.57
C LEU A 309 -6.14 -21.01 9.03
N PRO A 310 -5.07 -21.68 8.58
CA PRO A 310 -3.70 -21.22 8.76
C PRO A 310 -3.52 -19.84 8.10
N VAL A 311 -2.75 -18.96 8.74
CA VAL A 311 -2.45 -17.62 8.20
C VAL A 311 -0.94 -17.42 8.19
N HIS A 312 -0.41 -17.05 7.04
CA HIS A 312 1.02 -16.87 6.79
C HIS A 312 1.30 -15.40 6.45
N VAL A 313 2.11 -14.74 7.25
CA VAL A 313 2.60 -13.40 6.92
C VAL A 313 3.76 -13.55 5.95
N ALA A 314 3.76 -12.81 4.84
CA ALA A 314 4.87 -12.79 3.89
C ALA A 314 6.17 -12.37 4.57
N GLU A 315 7.32 -12.90 4.13
CA GLU A 315 8.63 -12.59 4.72
C GLU A 315 8.95 -11.09 4.70
N ASP A 316 8.63 -10.41 3.60
CA ASP A 316 8.74 -8.96 3.46
C ASP A 316 7.43 -8.42 2.87
N PRO A 317 6.37 -8.26 3.70
CA PRO A 317 5.04 -7.95 3.21
C PRO A 317 4.94 -6.56 2.58
N LEU A 318 5.75 -5.60 3.04
CA LEU A 318 5.80 -4.25 2.48
C LEU A 318 6.29 -4.19 1.03
N ARG A 319 7.12 -5.17 0.62
CA ARG A 319 7.71 -5.20 -0.72
C ARG A 319 7.18 -6.32 -1.59
N ALA A 320 6.24 -7.11 -1.11
CA ALA A 320 5.67 -8.24 -1.86
C ALA A 320 5.11 -7.79 -3.20
N ILE A 321 4.26 -6.76 -3.23
CA ILE A 321 3.67 -6.22 -4.46
C ILE A 321 4.74 -5.70 -5.42
N ALA A 322 5.65 -4.85 -4.93
CA ALA A 322 6.72 -4.28 -5.76
C ALA A 322 7.60 -5.38 -6.37
N ARG A 323 7.93 -6.42 -5.60
CA ARG A 323 8.68 -7.60 -6.03
C ARG A 323 7.97 -8.37 -7.13
N GLY A 324 6.66 -8.66 -6.94
CA GLY A 324 5.83 -9.33 -7.94
C GLY A 324 5.65 -8.50 -9.21
N THR A 325 5.50 -7.19 -9.08
CA THR A 325 5.45 -6.26 -10.21
C THR A 325 6.76 -6.30 -11.03
N ALA A 326 7.91 -6.37 -10.35
CA ALA A 326 9.22 -6.48 -11.01
C ALA A 326 9.41 -7.86 -11.70
N ILE A 327 8.96 -8.95 -11.08
CA ILE A 327 8.95 -10.28 -11.70
C ILE A 327 8.07 -10.28 -12.95
N SER A 328 6.91 -9.62 -12.89
CA SER A 328 5.96 -9.52 -14.01
C SER A 328 6.54 -8.71 -15.17
N LEU A 329 7.27 -7.65 -14.88
CA LEU A 329 7.98 -6.83 -15.88
C LEU A 329 8.97 -7.66 -16.71
N LYS A 330 9.70 -8.57 -16.07
CA LYS A 330 10.64 -9.48 -16.74
C LYS A 330 9.96 -10.60 -17.53
N ASN A 331 8.74 -10.93 -17.19
CA ASN A 331 8.00 -12.06 -17.72
C ASN A 331 6.71 -11.63 -18.45
N ILE A 332 6.69 -10.46 -19.08
CA ILE A 332 5.48 -9.89 -19.70
C ILE A 332 4.83 -10.85 -20.68
N ASN A 333 5.62 -11.60 -21.44
CA ASN A 333 5.10 -12.58 -22.39
C ASN A 333 4.59 -13.88 -21.75
N LYS A 334 4.99 -14.16 -20.50
CA LYS A 334 4.56 -15.34 -19.75
C LYS A 334 3.23 -15.10 -19.02
N PHE A 335 2.92 -13.87 -18.71
CA PHE A 335 1.77 -13.49 -17.88
C PHE A 335 0.65 -12.84 -18.70
N PRO A 336 -0.36 -13.63 -19.15
CA PRO A 336 -1.45 -13.14 -20.01
C PRO A 336 -2.42 -12.20 -19.30
N PHE A 337 -2.38 -12.12 -17.98
CA PHE A 337 -3.23 -11.27 -17.15
C PHE A 337 -2.73 -9.83 -17.01
N LEU A 338 -1.59 -9.49 -17.62
CA LEU A 338 -1.13 -8.11 -17.69
C LEU A 338 -2.02 -7.31 -18.64
N ILE A 339 -2.53 -6.18 -18.14
CA ILE A 339 -3.45 -5.29 -18.85
C ILE A 339 -2.63 -4.25 -19.62
N ARG A 340 -2.83 -4.19 -20.95
CA ARG A 340 -2.22 -3.16 -21.81
C ARG A 340 -3.10 -1.94 -21.90
#